data_6a5e549b71cb8f17cccaf1ecee4814df
#
_entry.id   6a5e549b71cb8f17cccaf1ecee4814df
#
_cell.length_a   1.000
_cell.length_b   1.000
_cell.length_c   1.000
_cell.angle_alpha   90.00
_cell.angle_beta   90.00
_cell.angle_gamma   90.00
#
_symmetry.space_group_name_H-M   'P 1'
#
loop_
_entity.id
_entity.type
_entity.pdbx_description
1 polymer ?
#
loop_
_entity_poly.entity_id
_entity_poly.type
_entity_poly.pdbx_seq_one_letter_code
_entity_poly.pdbx_strand_id
1 'polypeptide(L)'
;SAGQSSNLHDIVRIFRQESVIHDNLQEEMLRIVLKRFIITCTRIARQRFGVGQEKEKTFDIIRQYYVLVDRHFKEKKQVQDYADILCRSPKTLSNLFSTCGLPSPLRVIHDRIEAEAMRLLLYTHKSAKEISSILGFEDLSAFSRFFKKMTGESVSDYRKRVKREELPTVAE
;
A
#
# COMPACT_ATOMS: atom_id res chain seq x y z
N SER A 1 -16.16 -7.88 22.64
CA SER A 1 -17.42 -7.47 23.24
C SER A 1 -18.36 -6.91 22.17
N ALA A 2 -19.67 -7.17 22.31
CA ALA A 2 -20.69 -6.86 21.32
C ALA A 2 -20.67 -5.38 20.84
N GLY A 3 -20.41 -4.42 21.73
CA GLY A 3 -20.39 -2.99 21.40
C GLY A 3 -19.25 -2.53 20.48
N GLN A 4 -18.15 -3.28 20.42
CA GLN A 4 -17.01 -2.93 19.55
C GLN A 4 -17.22 -3.39 18.09
N SER A 5 -17.89 -4.54 17.92
CA SER A 5 -18.30 -5.02 16.60
C SER A 5 -19.38 -4.11 15.99
N SER A 6 -20.30 -3.60 16.79
CA SER A 6 -21.32 -2.63 16.36
C SER A 6 -20.67 -1.36 15.80
N ASN A 7 -19.68 -0.77 16.49
CA ASN A 7 -18.99 0.43 16.04
C ASN A 7 -18.30 0.26 14.68
N LEU A 8 -17.70 -0.90 14.40
CA LEU A 8 -17.05 -1.15 13.10
C LEU A 8 -18.07 -1.30 11.97
N HIS A 9 -19.19 -2.00 12.24
CA HIS A 9 -20.28 -2.12 11.26
C HIS A 9 -20.90 -0.78 10.92
N ASP A 10 -21.08 0.11 11.92
CA ASP A 10 -21.60 1.47 11.69
C ASP A 10 -20.66 2.29 10.81
N ILE A 11 -19.35 2.21 11.03
CA ILE A 11 -18.37 2.92 10.19
C ILE A 11 -18.41 2.40 8.76
N VAL A 12 -18.49 1.09 8.56
CA VAL A 12 -18.57 0.48 7.21
C VAL A 12 -19.89 0.88 6.52
N ARG A 13 -20.99 0.93 7.27
CA ARG A 13 -22.27 1.39 6.75
C ARG A 13 -22.19 2.85 6.27
N ILE A 14 -21.64 3.75 7.10
CA ILE A 14 -21.44 5.15 6.74
C ILE A 14 -20.56 5.28 5.49
N PHE A 15 -19.45 4.51 5.43
CA PHE A 15 -18.58 4.50 4.25
C PHE A 15 -19.32 4.13 2.97
N ARG A 16 -20.18 3.09 3.03
CA ARG A 16 -21.01 2.69 1.89
C ARG A 16 -22.02 3.74 1.49
N GLN A 17 -22.67 4.39 2.45
CA GLN A 17 -23.62 5.47 2.19
C GLN A 17 -22.93 6.65 1.51
N GLU A 18 -21.76 7.05 2.02
CA GLU A 18 -20.98 8.16 1.48
C GLU A 18 -20.43 7.88 0.08
N SER A 19 -20.08 6.62 -0.20
CA SER A 19 -19.49 6.24 -1.51
C SER A 19 -20.46 6.38 -2.70
N VAL A 20 -21.75 6.52 -2.47
CA VAL A 20 -22.76 6.74 -3.52
C VAL A 20 -23.20 8.21 -3.65
N ILE A 21 -22.75 9.08 -2.75
CA ILE A 21 -22.99 10.53 -2.81
C ILE A 21 -21.96 11.13 -3.76
N HIS A 22 -22.40 11.98 -4.69
CA HIS A 22 -21.53 12.59 -5.69
C HIS A 22 -21.61 14.12 -5.55
N ASP A 23 -20.87 14.64 -4.55
CA ASP A 23 -20.73 16.07 -4.32
C ASP A 23 -19.25 16.46 -4.07
N ASN A 24 -18.99 17.74 -3.89
CA ASN A 24 -17.65 18.27 -3.67
C ASN A 24 -17.07 17.97 -2.28
N LEU A 25 -17.85 17.42 -1.36
CA LEU A 25 -17.44 17.05 0.00
C LEU A 25 -17.21 15.55 0.17
N GLN A 26 -17.63 14.72 -0.79
CA GLN A 26 -17.54 13.27 -0.74
C GLN A 26 -16.12 12.76 -0.41
N GLU A 27 -15.10 13.30 -1.09
CA GLU A 27 -13.72 12.85 -0.89
C GLU A 27 -13.26 13.11 0.55
N GLU A 28 -13.56 14.27 1.10
CA GLU A 28 -13.17 14.62 2.47
C GLU A 28 -13.95 13.78 3.50
N MET A 29 -15.25 13.55 3.28
CA MET A 29 -16.04 12.67 4.13
C MET A 29 -15.53 11.24 4.13
N LEU A 30 -15.24 10.65 2.96
CA LEU A 30 -14.63 9.33 2.86
C LEU A 30 -13.28 9.25 3.58
N ARG A 31 -12.46 10.29 3.48
CA ARG A 31 -11.16 10.40 4.17
C ARG A 31 -11.33 10.43 5.70
N ILE A 32 -12.32 11.17 6.21
CA ILE A 32 -12.64 11.23 7.64
C ILE A 32 -13.13 9.87 8.15
N VAL A 33 -14.05 9.24 7.43
CA VAL A 33 -14.60 7.92 7.79
C VAL A 33 -13.50 6.86 7.81
N LEU A 34 -12.59 6.87 6.83
CA LEU A 34 -11.45 5.97 6.79
C LEU A 34 -10.49 6.21 7.97
N LYS A 35 -10.19 7.47 8.30
CA LYS A 35 -9.38 7.80 9.49
C LYS A 35 -10.03 7.26 10.76
N ARG A 36 -11.34 7.46 10.93
CA ARG A 36 -12.10 6.94 12.08
C ARG A 36 -12.03 5.41 12.15
N PHE A 37 -12.16 4.71 11.02
CA PHE A 37 -12.05 3.26 10.93
C PHE A 37 -10.68 2.78 11.43
N ILE A 38 -9.59 3.36 10.92
CA ILE A 38 -8.22 3.02 11.30
C ILE A 38 -8.01 3.23 12.81
N ILE A 39 -8.44 4.36 13.36
CA ILE A 39 -8.31 4.66 14.80
C ILE A 39 -9.10 3.64 15.62
N THR A 40 -10.32 3.30 15.20
CA THR A 40 -11.17 2.33 15.91
C THR A 40 -10.54 0.93 15.89
N CYS A 41 -10.06 0.46 14.75
CA CYS A 41 -9.33 -0.80 14.64
C CYS A 41 -8.09 -0.83 15.54
N THR A 42 -7.32 0.26 15.55
CA THR A 42 -6.13 0.39 16.39
C THR A 42 -6.47 0.30 17.88
N ARG A 43 -7.54 0.96 18.32
CA ARG A 43 -8.02 0.89 19.72
C ARG A 43 -8.45 -0.52 20.11
N ILE A 44 -9.21 -1.20 19.24
CA ILE A 44 -9.64 -2.59 19.47
C ILE A 44 -8.43 -3.53 19.53
N ALA A 45 -7.47 -3.38 18.63
CA ALA A 45 -6.25 -4.17 18.62
C ALA A 45 -5.46 -3.98 19.93
N ARG A 46 -5.25 -2.73 20.36
CA ARG A 46 -4.58 -2.44 21.64
C ARG A 46 -5.27 -3.07 22.84
N GLN A 47 -6.61 -3.04 22.91
CA GLN A 47 -7.38 -3.64 24.00
C GLN A 47 -7.35 -5.18 23.99
N ARG A 48 -7.45 -5.80 22.81
CA ARG A 48 -7.47 -7.27 22.68
C ARG A 48 -6.12 -7.92 22.93
N PHE A 49 -5.06 -7.28 22.49
CA PHE A 49 -3.74 -7.90 22.48
C PHE A 49 -2.88 -7.49 23.68
N GLY A 50 -3.43 -6.67 24.62
CA GLY A 50 -2.71 -6.24 25.82
C GLY A 50 -1.31 -5.76 25.46
N VAL A 51 -1.19 -4.64 24.75
CA VAL A 51 0.10 -4.19 24.19
C VAL A 51 0.98 -3.74 25.34
N GLY A 52 1.84 -4.63 25.82
CA GLY A 52 2.99 -4.24 26.66
C GLY A 52 3.89 -3.27 25.88
N GLN A 53 4.62 -2.42 26.59
CA GLN A 53 5.49 -1.37 26.00
C GLN A 53 6.40 -1.88 24.87
N GLU A 54 6.83 -3.14 24.91
CA GLU A 54 7.67 -3.73 23.84
C GLU A 54 6.92 -3.93 22.53
N LYS A 55 5.67 -4.35 22.57
CA LYS A 55 4.83 -4.50 21.35
C LYS A 55 4.49 -3.14 20.76
N GLU A 56 4.28 -2.12 21.58
CA GLU A 56 4.05 -0.75 21.11
C GLU A 56 5.26 -0.21 20.35
N LYS A 57 6.47 -0.41 20.87
CA LYS A 57 7.72 -0.09 20.17
C LYS A 57 7.89 -0.84 18.86
N THR A 58 7.52 -2.10 18.83
CA THR A 58 7.54 -2.93 17.62
C THR A 58 6.60 -2.36 16.53
N PHE A 59 5.35 -2.05 16.89
CA PHE A 59 4.40 -1.44 15.95
C PHE A 59 4.85 -0.05 15.47
N ASP A 60 5.49 0.74 16.31
CA ASP A 60 6.05 2.04 15.92
C ASP A 60 7.16 1.89 14.89
N ILE A 61 8.06 0.92 15.05
CA ILE A 61 9.10 0.63 14.05
C ILE A 61 8.49 0.21 12.73
N ILE A 62 7.51 -0.70 12.76
CA ILE A 62 6.81 -1.16 11.57
C ILE A 62 6.12 0.01 10.86
N ARG A 63 5.40 0.85 11.58
CA ARG A 63 4.76 2.05 11.04
C ARG A 63 5.76 3.01 10.41
N GLN A 64 6.87 3.28 11.08
CA GLN A 64 7.94 4.11 10.53
C GLN A 64 8.51 3.51 9.24
N TYR A 65 8.69 2.18 9.19
CA TYR A 65 9.13 1.49 7.99
C TYR A 65 8.19 1.75 6.79
N TYR A 66 6.88 1.57 6.95
CA TYR A 66 5.90 1.86 5.89
C TYR A 66 5.95 3.32 5.43
N VAL A 67 6.06 4.27 6.36
CA VAL A 67 6.19 5.71 6.03
C VAL A 67 7.46 6.00 5.25
N LEU A 68 8.58 5.38 5.63
CA LEU A 68 9.86 5.54 4.94
C LEU A 68 9.82 4.92 3.54
N VAL A 69 9.22 3.73 3.40
CA VAL A 69 9.02 3.10 2.09
C VAL A 69 8.18 4.01 1.19
N ASP A 70 7.07 4.54 1.68
CA ASP A 70 6.22 5.43 0.87
C ASP A 70 6.97 6.69 0.38
N ARG A 71 7.89 7.20 1.18
CA ARG A 71 8.69 8.39 0.83
C ARG A 71 9.86 8.10 -0.12
N HIS A 72 10.49 6.94 0.02
CA HIS A 72 11.81 6.68 -0.59
C HIS A 72 11.85 5.49 -1.56
N PHE A 73 10.73 4.84 -1.87
CA PHE A 73 10.71 3.63 -2.72
C PHE A 73 11.30 3.84 -4.12
N LYS A 74 11.40 5.07 -4.60
CA LYS A 74 11.99 5.38 -5.91
C LYS A 74 13.52 5.30 -5.88
N GLU A 75 14.14 5.79 -4.81
CA GLU A 75 15.58 5.83 -4.65
C GLU A 75 16.13 4.61 -3.91
N LYS A 76 15.38 4.09 -2.93
CA LYS A 76 15.78 3.02 -2.02
C LYS A 76 14.97 1.75 -2.27
N LYS A 77 15.64 0.69 -2.73
CA LYS A 77 14.98 -0.57 -3.12
C LYS A 77 15.38 -1.78 -2.27
N GLN A 78 16.32 -1.59 -1.34
CA GLN A 78 16.83 -2.66 -0.49
C GLN A 78 16.40 -2.47 0.96
N VAL A 79 16.17 -3.56 1.66
CA VAL A 79 15.81 -3.53 3.10
C VAL A 79 16.90 -2.86 3.93
N GLN A 80 18.17 -3.01 3.53
CA GLN A 80 19.30 -2.39 4.20
C GLN A 80 19.17 -0.86 4.28
N ASP A 81 18.75 -0.21 3.19
CA ASP A 81 18.58 1.24 3.14
C ASP A 81 17.65 1.78 4.23
N TYR A 82 16.60 1.06 4.51
CA TYR A 82 15.59 1.41 5.53
C TYR A 82 16.02 0.99 6.93
N ALA A 83 16.73 -0.12 7.02
CA ALA A 83 17.29 -0.62 8.26
C ALA A 83 18.28 0.39 8.84
N ASP A 84 19.14 0.98 8.00
CA ASP A 84 20.10 2.01 8.39
C ASP A 84 19.41 3.26 8.93
N ILE A 85 18.36 3.75 8.25
CA ILE A 85 17.56 4.91 8.72
C ILE A 85 16.92 4.63 10.08
N LEU A 86 16.43 3.40 10.28
CA LEU A 86 15.77 3.00 11.52
C LEU A 86 16.76 2.57 12.63
N CYS A 87 18.07 2.64 12.38
CA CYS A 87 19.11 2.15 13.28
C CYS A 87 18.85 0.71 13.73
N ARG A 88 18.50 -0.17 12.77
CA ARG A 88 18.21 -1.61 12.99
C ARG A 88 18.93 -2.45 11.94
N SER A 89 19.08 -3.75 12.22
CA SER A 89 19.54 -4.68 11.20
C SER A 89 18.40 -5.17 10.31
N PRO A 90 18.63 -5.54 9.03
CA PRO A 90 17.63 -6.18 8.18
C PRO A 90 17.01 -7.43 8.80
N LYS A 91 17.82 -8.21 9.54
CA LYS A 91 17.37 -9.39 10.28
C LYS A 91 16.37 -9.02 11.37
N THR A 92 16.65 -7.95 12.13
CA THR A 92 15.74 -7.45 13.16
C THR A 92 14.42 -7.02 12.54
N LEU A 93 14.42 -6.26 11.43
CA LEU A 93 13.20 -5.87 10.74
C LEU A 93 12.43 -7.11 10.26
N SER A 94 13.07 -8.07 9.62
CA SER A 94 12.44 -9.31 9.16
C SER A 94 11.76 -10.08 10.30
N ASN A 95 12.43 -10.17 11.45
CA ASN A 95 11.87 -10.81 12.64
C ASN A 95 10.65 -10.06 13.19
N LEU A 96 10.70 -8.72 13.28
CA LEU A 96 9.58 -7.90 13.74
C LEU A 96 8.35 -8.10 12.85
N PHE A 97 8.53 -8.05 11.52
CA PHE A 97 7.45 -8.25 10.56
C PHE A 97 6.86 -9.66 10.65
N SER A 98 7.72 -10.69 10.72
CA SER A 98 7.30 -12.09 10.86
C SER A 98 6.52 -12.32 12.17
N THR A 99 7.00 -11.79 13.29
CA THR A 99 6.33 -11.91 14.60
C THR A 99 4.93 -11.27 14.60
N CYS A 100 4.74 -10.22 13.80
CA CYS A 100 3.45 -9.55 13.64
C CYS A 100 2.56 -10.18 12.53
N GLY A 101 3.01 -11.25 11.87
CA GLY A 101 2.28 -11.89 10.77
C GLY A 101 2.16 -11.00 9.52
N LEU A 102 3.11 -10.07 9.33
CA LEU A 102 3.13 -9.14 8.21
C LEU A 102 3.98 -9.67 7.05
N PRO A 103 3.74 -9.20 5.81
CA PRO A 103 4.62 -9.47 4.67
C PRO A 103 6.05 -9.05 4.99
N SER A 104 7.04 -9.72 4.37
CA SER A 104 8.45 -9.36 4.61
C SER A 104 8.73 -7.88 4.28
N PRO A 105 9.72 -7.24 4.92
CA PRO A 105 10.11 -5.87 4.61
C PRO A 105 10.38 -5.63 3.12
N LEU A 106 11.05 -6.58 2.45
CA LEU A 106 11.29 -6.50 1.01
C LEU A 106 9.98 -6.54 0.20
N ARG A 107 9.02 -7.36 0.62
CA ARG A 107 7.71 -7.43 -0.04
C ARG A 107 6.97 -6.10 0.05
N VAL A 108 7.02 -5.41 1.17
CA VAL A 108 6.41 -4.07 1.33
C VAL A 108 7.01 -3.05 0.34
N ILE A 109 8.33 -3.06 0.14
CA ILE A 109 8.97 -2.20 -0.87
C ILE A 109 8.45 -2.54 -2.27
N HIS A 110 8.43 -3.82 -2.60
CA HIS A 110 7.98 -4.30 -3.91
C HIS A 110 6.51 -3.96 -4.18
N ASP A 111 5.63 -4.18 -3.20
CA ASP A 111 4.21 -3.86 -3.32
C ASP A 111 3.99 -2.35 -3.56
N ARG A 112 4.79 -1.50 -2.92
CA ARG A 112 4.70 -0.05 -3.12
C ARG A 112 5.15 0.37 -4.53
N ILE A 113 6.23 -0.23 -5.04
CA ILE A 113 6.72 0.02 -6.41
C ILE A 113 5.70 -0.48 -7.43
N GLU A 114 5.16 -1.69 -7.22
CA GLU A 114 4.13 -2.29 -8.08
C GLU A 114 2.89 -1.41 -8.17
N ALA A 115 2.36 -0.97 -7.02
CA ALA A 115 1.18 -0.10 -6.97
C ALA A 115 1.40 1.21 -7.74
N GLU A 116 2.57 1.84 -7.60
CA GLU A 116 2.89 3.06 -8.33
C GLU A 116 3.10 2.81 -9.83
N ALA A 117 3.71 1.68 -10.20
CA ALA A 117 3.84 1.28 -11.61
C ALA A 117 2.47 1.11 -12.27
N MET A 118 1.56 0.38 -11.61
CA MET A 118 0.19 0.19 -12.08
C MET A 118 -0.55 1.52 -12.22
N ARG A 119 -0.44 2.41 -11.22
CA ARG A 119 -1.03 3.75 -11.25
C ARG A 119 -0.53 4.57 -12.44
N LEU A 120 0.78 4.59 -12.68
CA LEU A 120 1.36 5.32 -13.80
C LEU A 120 0.94 4.73 -15.16
N LEU A 121 0.85 3.41 -15.26
CA LEU A 121 0.42 2.71 -16.47
C LEU A 121 -1.06 2.97 -16.79
N LEU A 122 -1.89 3.09 -15.76
CA LEU A 122 -3.33 3.31 -15.87
C LEU A 122 -3.64 4.78 -16.18
N TYR A 123 -3.13 5.70 -15.37
CA TYR A 123 -3.56 7.11 -15.39
C TYR A 123 -2.65 8.04 -16.18
N THR A 124 -1.63 7.52 -16.87
CA THR A 124 -0.73 8.35 -17.68
C THR A 124 -0.42 7.74 -19.05
N HIS A 125 -0.07 8.62 -20.01
CA HIS A 125 0.39 8.17 -21.33
C HIS A 125 1.90 7.91 -21.40
N LYS A 126 2.59 7.86 -20.24
CA LYS A 126 4.04 7.67 -20.20
C LYS A 126 4.44 6.30 -20.76
N SER A 127 5.53 6.29 -21.50
CA SER A 127 6.14 5.05 -22.00
C SER A 127 6.69 4.19 -20.84
N ALA A 128 6.87 2.89 -21.07
CA ALA A 128 7.48 2.02 -20.10
C ALA A 128 8.90 2.48 -19.69
N LYS A 129 9.64 3.09 -20.62
CA LYS A 129 10.98 3.66 -20.37
C LYS A 129 10.90 4.86 -19.39
N GLU A 130 9.97 5.77 -19.60
CA GLU A 130 9.77 6.90 -18.68
C GLU A 130 9.33 6.45 -17.30
N ILE A 131 8.42 5.46 -17.23
CA ILE A 131 7.97 4.87 -15.95
C ILE A 131 9.12 4.19 -15.23
N SER A 132 9.96 3.42 -15.95
CA SER A 132 11.19 2.82 -15.40
C SER A 132 12.08 3.88 -14.74
N SER A 133 12.33 4.98 -15.42
CA SER A 133 13.13 6.11 -14.91
C SER A 133 12.48 6.78 -13.69
N ILE A 134 11.17 7.06 -13.74
CA ILE A 134 10.41 7.66 -12.62
C ILE A 134 10.45 6.79 -11.36
N LEU A 135 10.43 5.47 -11.54
CA LEU A 135 10.48 4.50 -10.44
C LEU A 135 11.92 4.19 -10.00
N GLY A 136 12.93 4.84 -10.59
CA GLY A 136 14.33 4.70 -10.21
C GLY A 136 14.94 3.34 -10.54
N PHE A 137 14.53 2.72 -11.65
CA PHE A 137 15.22 1.54 -12.18
C PHE A 137 16.39 1.98 -13.08
N GLU A 138 17.46 1.20 -13.08
CA GLU A 138 18.65 1.46 -13.91
C GLU A 138 18.31 1.46 -15.41
N ASP A 139 17.48 0.51 -15.82
CA ASP A 139 17.04 0.38 -17.21
C ASP A 139 15.62 -0.19 -17.33
N LEU A 140 15.10 -0.15 -18.56
CA LEU A 140 13.78 -0.70 -18.90
C LEU A 140 13.70 -2.23 -18.69
N SER A 141 14.81 -2.94 -18.88
CA SER A 141 14.83 -4.41 -18.75
C SER A 141 14.69 -4.83 -17.29
N ALA A 142 15.35 -4.12 -16.37
CA ALA A 142 15.22 -4.33 -14.92
C ALA A 142 13.77 -4.07 -14.47
N PHE A 143 13.16 -2.97 -14.91
CA PHE A 143 11.76 -2.67 -14.63
C PHE A 143 10.83 -3.74 -15.20
N SER A 144 11.02 -4.15 -16.46
CA SER A 144 10.15 -5.13 -17.11
C SER A 144 10.20 -6.50 -16.41
N ARG A 145 11.40 -6.94 -16.00
CA ARG A 145 11.57 -8.17 -15.21
C ARG A 145 10.88 -8.06 -13.84
N PHE A 146 11.08 -6.93 -13.16
CA PHE A 146 10.42 -6.67 -11.88
C PHE A 146 8.90 -6.71 -12.04
N PHE A 147 8.35 -5.95 -12.98
CA PHE A 147 6.90 -5.85 -13.19
C PHE A 147 6.29 -7.21 -13.50
N LYS A 148 6.88 -7.97 -14.44
CA LYS A 148 6.42 -9.32 -14.77
C LYS A 148 6.49 -10.28 -13.59
N LYS A 149 7.54 -10.19 -12.76
CA LYS A 149 7.67 -11.01 -11.54
C LYS A 149 6.58 -10.70 -10.53
N MET A 150 6.20 -9.44 -10.40
CA MET A 150 5.22 -8.99 -9.40
C MET A 150 3.78 -9.24 -9.84
N THR A 151 3.45 -8.96 -11.12
CA THR A 151 2.09 -9.00 -11.65
C THR A 151 1.75 -10.27 -12.42
N GLY A 152 2.75 -11.03 -12.85
CA GLY A 152 2.60 -12.21 -13.71
C GLY A 152 2.52 -11.89 -15.20
N GLU A 153 2.34 -10.63 -15.61
CA GLU A 153 2.18 -10.22 -17.00
C GLU A 153 3.20 -9.15 -17.44
N SER A 154 3.38 -8.98 -18.74
CA SER A 154 4.25 -7.91 -19.24
C SER A 154 3.61 -6.53 -19.10
N VAL A 155 4.44 -5.47 -19.06
CA VAL A 155 3.98 -4.06 -19.05
C VAL A 155 3.04 -3.77 -20.23
N SER A 156 3.35 -4.33 -21.41
CA SER A 156 2.54 -4.13 -22.61
C SER A 156 1.19 -4.83 -22.54
N ASP A 157 1.15 -6.03 -22.00
CA ASP A 157 -0.09 -6.81 -21.86
C ASP A 157 -1.00 -6.19 -20.81
N TYR A 158 -0.43 -5.78 -19.66
CA TYR A 158 -1.14 -5.02 -18.64
C TYR A 158 -1.82 -3.78 -19.23
N ARG A 159 -1.07 -2.96 -19.98
CA ARG A 159 -1.60 -1.75 -20.60
C ARG A 159 -2.71 -2.02 -21.61
N LYS A 160 -2.59 -3.09 -22.42
CA LYS A 160 -3.63 -3.51 -23.35
C LYS A 160 -4.90 -3.96 -22.64
N ARG A 161 -4.75 -4.72 -21.56
CA ARG A 161 -5.88 -5.22 -20.76
C ARG A 161 -6.65 -4.06 -20.12
N VAL A 162 -5.96 -3.17 -19.44
CA VAL A 162 -6.57 -2.03 -18.76
C VAL A 162 -7.31 -1.12 -19.75
N LYS A 163 -6.71 -0.81 -20.92
CA LYS A 163 -7.39 -0.03 -21.96
C LYS A 163 -8.65 -0.68 -22.52
N ARG A 164 -8.73 -2.01 -22.51
CA ARG A 164 -9.95 -2.72 -22.93
C ARG A 164 -11.05 -2.67 -21.87
N GLU A 165 -10.66 -2.67 -20.59
CA GLU A 165 -11.60 -2.60 -19.46
C GLU A 165 -12.19 -1.19 -19.29
N GLU A 166 -11.45 -0.13 -19.68
CA GLU A 166 -11.91 1.27 -19.65
C GLU A 166 -12.81 1.67 -20.83
N LEU A 167 -12.88 0.87 -21.92
CA LEU A 167 -13.83 1.06 -22.99
C LEU A 167 -15.12 0.27 -22.63
N PRO A 168 -16.20 0.92 -22.14
CA PRO A 168 -17.48 0.24 -22.02
C PRO A 168 -17.87 -0.20 -23.46
N THR A 169 -18.15 -1.48 -23.59
CA THR A 169 -18.77 -2.02 -24.79
C THR A 169 -20.08 -1.26 -24.97
N VAL A 170 -20.10 -0.27 -25.86
CA VAL A 170 -21.33 0.25 -26.39
C VAL A 170 -21.89 -0.91 -27.23
N ALA A 171 -22.74 -1.71 -26.60
CA ALA A 171 -23.53 -2.67 -27.30
C ALA A 171 -24.56 -1.88 -28.16
N GLU A 172 -24.46 -2.05 -29.47
CA GLU A 172 -25.49 -1.70 -30.43
C GLU A 172 -26.81 -2.44 -30.10
#